data_9938fb2efb215ec2246716130ed86adf
#
_entry.id   9938fb2efb215ec2246716130ed86adf
#
_cell.length_a   1.000
_cell.length_b   1.000
_cell.length_c   1.000
_cell.angle_alpha   90.00
_cell.angle_beta   90.00
_cell.angle_gamma   90.00
#
_symmetry.space_group_name_H-M   'P 1'
#
loop_
_entity.id
_entity.type
_entity.pdbx_description
1 polymer ?
#
loop_
_entity_poly.entity_id
_entity_poly.type
_entity_poly.pdbx_seq_one_letter_code
_entity_poly.pdbx_strand_id
1 'polypeptide(L)'
;IEQGFKTAVAAADIALVVTMPEISAVRDADKIIGELNRADKENILLIVNRIRPDMVAKGEMLDLDDINDILAIKCIGQIPDDEMVVSSTNRGEPVIANTKSQAGIAYQNITRRLCGEDVPFMTFRTKESFFDRLKKLF
;
A
#
# COMPACT_ATOMS: atom_id res chain seq x y z
N ILE A 1 17.53 -9.13 -14.28
CA ILE A 1 16.65 -8.98 -13.11
C ILE A 1 17.20 -9.78 -11.94
N GLU A 2 17.59 -11.00 -12.16
CA GLU A 2 18.00 -11.92 -11.10
C GLU A 2 19.23 -11.47 -10.31
N GLN A 3 20.28 -10.99 -10.97
CA GLN A 3 21.49 -10.54 -10.30
C GLN A 3 21.30 -9.26 -9.48
N GLY A 4 20.54 -8.28 -10.02
CA GLY A 4 20.24 -7.05 -9.30
C GLY A 4 19.37 -7.30 -8.06
N PHE A 5 18.39 -8.17 -8.15
CA PHE A 5 17.56 -8.58 -7.03
C PHE A 5 18.41 -9.24 -5.92
N LYS A 6 19.24 -10.24 -6.28
CA LYS A 6 20.10 -10.93 -5.33
C LYS A 6 21.07 -9.98 -4.60
N THR A 7 21.65 -9.02 -5.32
CA THR A 7 22.55 -8.04 -4.74
C THR A 7 21.81 -7.11 -3.76
N ALA A 8 20.65 -6.61 -4.13
CA ALA A 8 19.83 -5.76 -3.27
C ALA A 8 19.38 -6.50 -2.00
N VAL A 9 18.91 -7.75 -2.16
CA VAL A 9 18.48 -8.59 -1.04
C VAL A 9 19.63 -8.90 -0.09
N ALA A 10 20.83 -9.19 -0.60
CA ALA A 10 21.98 -9.50 0.23
C ALA A 10 22.35 -8.35 1.17
N ALA A 11 22.22 -7.10 0.72
CA ALA A 11 22.62 -5.90 1.48
C ALA A 11 21.51 -5.33 2.38
N ALA A 12 20.25 -5.79 2.24
CA ALA A 12 19.12 -5.22 2.95
C ALA A 12 18.90 -5.88 4.32
N ASP A 13 18.64 -5.07 5.35
CA ASP A 13 18.20 -5.53 6.68
C ASP A 13 16.68 -5.73 6.73
N ILE A 14 15.92 -4.96 5.94
CA ILE A 14 14.46 -5.00 5.85
C ILE A 14 14.08 -5.03 4.37
N ALA A 15 13.14 -5.90 4.02
CA ALA A 15 12.53 -5.92 2.69
C ALA A 15 11.12 -5.30 2.75
N LEU A 16 10.91 -4.24 1.98
CA LEU A 16 9.60 -3.64 1.79
C LEU A 16 8.99 -4.16 0.47
N VAL A 17 8.00 -5.02 0.58
CA VAL A 17 7.24 -5.52 -0.57
C VAL A 17 6.10 -4.56 -0.84
N VAL A 18 6.09 -3.97 -2.02
CA VAL A 18 5.03 -3.04 -2.45
C VAL A 18 4.18 -3.72 -3.51
N THR A 19 2.88 -3.83 -3.27
CA THR A 19 1.93 -4.41 -4.22
C THR A 19 0.70 -3.52 -4.40
N MET A 20 -0.12 -3.82 -5.40
CA MET A 20 -1.44 -3.24 -5.60
C MET A 20 -2.51 -4.25 -5.20
N PRO A 21 -3.74 -3.81 -4.85
CA PRO A 21 -4.82 -4.70 -4.43
C PRO A 21 -5.52 -5.38 -5.64
N GLU A 22 -4.72 -6.01 -6.48
CA GLU A 22 -5.10 -6.74 -7.68
C GLU A 22 -4.54 -8.16 -7.63
N ILE A 23 -5.33 -9.17 -8.00
CA ILE A 23 -4.95 -10.59 -7.89
C ILE A 23 -3.60 -10.90 -8.54
N SER A 24 -3.34 -10.34 -9.72
CA SER A 24 -2.07 -10.54 -10.42
C SER A 24 -0.87 -9.97 -9.66
N ALA A 25 -1.01 -8.73 -9.15
CA ALA A 25 0.04 -8.06 -8.40
C ALA A 25 0.32 -8.78 -7.06
N VAL A 26 -0.73 -9.23 -6.37
CA VAL A 26 -0.60 -9.98 -5.11
C VAL A 26 0.09 -11.33 -5.35
N ARG A 27 -0.23 -12.05 -6.43
CA ARG A 27 0.46 -13.29 -6.80
C ARG A 27 1.94 -13.09 -7.12
N ASP A 28 2.29 -11.98 -7.74
CA ASP A 28 3.68 -11.65 -8.03
C ASP A 28 4.43 -11.26 -6.73
N ALA A 29 3.76 -10.53 -5.82
CA ALA A 29 4.29 -10.26 -4.48
C ALA A 29 4.55 -11.56 -3.70
N ASP A 30 3.64 -12.53 -3.73
CA ASP A 30 3.80 -13.83 -3.07
C ASP A 30 5.05 -14.58 -3.56
N LYS A 31 5.30 -14.59 -4.87
CA LYS A 31 6.53 -15.16 -5.45
C LYS A 31 7.78 -14.48 -4.91
N ILE A 32 7.78 -13.15 -4.83
CA ILE A 32 8.91 -12.37 -4.30
C ILE A 32 9.12 -12.66 -2.82
N ILE A 33 8.06 -12.76 -2.03
CA ILE A 33 8.14 -13.15 -0.62
C ILE A 33 8.76 -14.55 -0.49
N GLY A 34 8.37 -15.49 -1.36
CA GLY A 34 8.98 -16.81 -1.42
C GLY A 34 10.49 -16.78 -1.71
N GLU A 35 10.96 -15.91 -2.60
CA GLU A 35 12.39 -15.73 -2.89
C GLU A 35 13.12 -15.06 -1.70
N LEU A 36 12.50 -14.08 -1.03
CA LEU A 36 13.06 -13.45 0.16
C LEU A 36 13.23 -14.46 1.31
N ASN A 37 12.24 -15.31 1.54
CA ASN A 37 12.31 -16.38 2.54
C ASN A 37 13.41 -17.39 2.21
N ARG A 38 13.61 -17.76 0.94
CA ARG A 38 14.73 -18.62 0.51
C ARG A 38 16.12 -17.97 0.71
N ALA A 39 16.15 -16.63 0.76
CA ALA A 39 17.35 -15.85 1.04
C ALA A 39 17.51 -15.53 2.54
N ASP A 40 16.77 -16.23 3.41
CA ASP A 40 16.79 -16.11 4.87
C ASP A 40 16.50 -14.66 5.34
N LYS A 41 15.62 -13.92 4.63
CA LYS A 41 15.16 -12.60 5.06
C LYS A 41 13.97 -12.74 6.00
N GLU A 42 14.18 -12.37 7.26
CA GLU A 42 13.17 -12.45 8.31
C GLU A 42 12.27 -11.20 8.40
N ASN A 43 12.83 -10.03 8.08
CA ASN A 43 12.15 -8.75 8.18
C ASN A 43 11.52 -8.36 6.84
N ILE A 44 10.38 -8.96 6.51
CA ILE A 44 9.60 -8.66 5.30
C ILE A 44 8.34 -7.92 5.72
N LEU A 45 8.13 -6.73 5.15
CA LEU A 45 7.00 -5.86 5.45
C LEU A 45 6.23 -5.53 4.17
N LEU A 46 4.91 -5.36 4.30
CA LEU A 46 4.01 -5.10 3.19
C LEU A 46 3.58 -3.64 3.15
N ILE A 47 3.54 -3.08 1.95
CA ILE A 47 2.87 -1.82 1.62
C ILE A 47 1.88 -2.10 0.49
N VAL A 48 0.61 -1.80 0.71
CA VAL A 48 -0.43 -1.88 -0.33
C VAL A 48 -0.65 -0.50 -0.91
N ASN A 49 -0.39 -0.35 -2.21
CA ASN A 49 -0.43 0.92 -2.92
C ASN A 49 -1.64 1.01 -3.87
N ARG A 50 -2.06 2.23 -4.18
CA ARG A 50 -3.15 2.52 -5.12
C ARG A 50 -4.49 1.89 -4.74
N ILE A 51 -4.81 1.92 -3.45
CA ILE A 51 -6.10 1.43 -2.95
C ILE A 51 -7.21 2.39 -3.42
N ARG A 52 -8.25 1.84 -4.01
CA ARG A 52 -9.47 2.55 -4.37
C ARG A 52 -10.63 2.12 -3.47
N PRO A 53 -10.95 2.91 -2.43
CA PRO A 53 -11.94 2.53 -1.43
C PRO A 53 -13.34 2.29 -2.01
N ASP A 54 -13.69 2.99 -3.08
CA ASP A 54 -14.94 2.80 -3.81
C ASP A 54 -15.04 1.43 -4.49
N MET A 55 -13.94 0.90 -5.02
CA MET A 55 -13.86 -0.43 -5.63
C MET A 55 -13.83 -1.54 -4.57
N VAL A 56 -13.10 -1.32 -3.47
CA VAL A 56 -13.09 -2.26 -2.33
C VAL A 56 -14.51 -2.42 -1.77
N ALA A 57 -15.23 -1.32 -1.56
CA ALA A 57 -16.60 -1.36 -1.05
C ALA A 57 -17.59 -2.09 -1.96
N LYS A 58 -17.31 -2.19 -3.26
CA LYS A 58 -18.11 -2.93 -4.26
C LYS A 58 -17.66 -4.39 -4.42
N GLY A 59 -16.57 -4.81 -3.77
CA GLY A 59 -15.96 -6.12 -4.00
C GLY A 59 -15.28 -6.27 -5.37
N GLU A 60 -14.94 -5.16 -6.03
CA GLU A 60 -14.25 -5.10 -7.33
C GLU A 60 -12.72 -5.02 -7.18
N MET A 61 -12.23 -4.86 -5.95
CA MET A 61 -10.83 -4.79 -5.59
C MET A 61 -10.63 -5.57 -4.28
N LEU A 62 -9.49 -6.27 -4.14
CA LEU A 62 -9.15 -6.97 -2.92
C LEU A 62 -9.10 -6.00 -1.74
N ASP A 63 -9.62 -6.39 -0.61
CA ASP A 63 -9.43 -5.68 0.64
C ASP A 63 -8.13 -6.09 1.33
N LEU A 64 -7.83 -5.46 2.45
CA LEU A 64 -6.58 -5.74 3.15
C LEU A 64 -6.57 -7.12 3.82
N ASP A 65 -7.73 -7.59 4.27
CA ASP A 65 -7.85 -8.90 4.92
C ASP A 65 -7.58 -10.01 3.90
N ASP A 66 -8.16 -9.91 2.70
CA ASP A 66 -7.87 -10.81 1.57
C ASP A 66 -6.37 -10.86 1.25
N ILE A 67 -5.71 -9.69 1.20
CA ILE A 67 -4.29 -9.60 0.88
C ILE A 67 -3.43 -10.19 2.01
N ASN A 68 -3.76 -9.91 3.26
CA ASN A 68 -3.05 -10.45 4.42
C ASN A 68 -3.20 -11.98 4.51
N ASP A 69 -4.37 -12.52 4.18
CA ASP A 69 -4.61 -13.96 4.16
C ASP A 69 -3.75 -14.67 3.09
N ILE A 70 -3.52 -14.01 1.95
CA ILE A 70 -2.68 -14.55 0.88
C ILE A 70 -1.19 -14.43 1.19
N LEU A 71 -0.73 -13.25 1.62
CA LEU A 71 0.71 -12.94 1.74
C LEU A 71 1.30 -13.27 3.11
N ALA A 72 0.47 -13.30 4.17
CA ALA A 72 0.85 -13.65 5.54
C ALA A 72 2.07 -12.90 6.08
N ILE A 73 2.28 -11.63 5.66
CA ILE A 73 3.32 -10.74 6.15
C ILE A 73 2.73 -9.46 6.72
N LYS A 74 3.45 -8.81 7.64
CA LYS A 74 2.97 -7.62 8.34
C LYS A 74 2.81 -6.44 7.38
N CYS A 75 1.58 -5.94 7.24
CA CYS A 75 1.31 -4.69 6.54
C CYS A 75 1.67 -3.49 7.43
N ILE A 76 2.46 -2.57 6.87
CA ILE A 76 2.85 -1.30 7.51
C ILE A 76 2.33 -0.07 6.76
N GLY A 77 1.75 -0.26 5.59
CA GLY A 77 1.30 0.86 4.78
C GLY A 77 0.12 0.54 3.88
N GLN A 78 -0.83 1.47 3.87
CA GLN A 78 -1.98 1.50 2.97
C GLN A 78 -1.99 2.87 2.31
N ILE A 79 -1.74 2.92 0.99
CA ILE A 79 -1.65 4.16 0.24
C ILE A 79 -2.84 4.22 -0.71
N PRO A 80 -3.73 5.21 -0.58
CA PRO A 80 -4.85 5.36 -1.49
C PRO A 80 -4.38 5.84 -2.87
N ASP A 81 -5.17 5.53 -3.90
CA ASP A 81 -5.01 6.13 -5.22
C ASP A 81 -5.40 7.61 -5.11
N ASP A 82 -4.41 8.49 -5.33
CA ASP A 82 -4.54 9.93 -5.10
C ASP A 82 -3.98 10.69 -6.30
N GLU A 83 -4.84 11.45 -6.96
CA GLU A 83 -4.47 12.27 -8.13
C GLU A 83 -3.37 13.30 -7.81
N MET A 84 -3.24 13.68 -6.54
CA MET A 84 -2.19 14.59 -6.10
C MET A 84 -0.78 14.00 -6.26
N VAL A 85 -0.63 12.67 -6.29
CA VAL A 85 0.65 12.02 -6.58
C VAL A 85 1.12 12.41 -7.98
N VAL A 86 0.25 12.26 -8.98
CA VAL A 86 0.57 12.59 -10.38
C VAL A 86 0.87 14.09 -10.52
N SER A 87 0.01 14.95 -9.96
CA SER A 87 0.19 16.40 -10.07
C SER A 87 1.44 16.91 -9.36
N SER A 88 1.80 16.35 -8.21
CA SER A 88 3.04 16.68 -7.49
C SER A 88 4.28 16.22 -8.27
N THR A 89 4.24 14.97 -8.78
CA THR A 89 5.33 14.42 -9.59
C THR A 89 5.59 15.27 -10.83
N ASN A 90 4.54 15.71 -11.53
CA ASN A 90 4.66 16.55 -12.71
C ASN A 90 5.26 17.95 -12.40
N ARG A 91 5.12 18.41 -11.16
CA ARG A 91 5.77 19.65 -10.70
C ARG A 91 7.17 19.43 -10.12
N GLY A 92 7.63 18.19 -10.02
CA GLY A 92 8.90 17.86 -9.36
C GLY A 92 8.86 18.03 -7.85
N GLU A 93 7.66 17.99 -7.24
CA GLU A 93 7.44 18.15 -5.80
C GLU A 93 7.13 16.81 -5.16
N PRO A 94 7.76 16.45 -4.03
CA PRO A 94 7.39 15.24 -3.30
C PRO A 94 5.96 15.36 -2.74
N VAL A 95 5.10 14.38 -3.01
CA VAL A 95 3.70 14.37 -2.51
C VAL A 95 3.60 14.43 -0.99
N ILE A 96 4.62 13.94 -0.29
CA ILE A 96 4.70 13.97 1.17
C ILE A 96 4.70 15.38 1.76
N ALA A 97 5.12 16.39 0.99
CA ALA A 97 5.08 17.79 1.41
C ALA A 97 3.66 18.38 1.32
N ASN A 98 2.73 17.71 0.65
CA ASN A 98 1.36 18.17 0.49
C ASN A 98 0.46 17.61 1.62
N THR A 99 0.16 18.45 2.61
CA THR A 99 -0.66 18.08 3.78
C THR A 99 -2.12 17.76 3.45
N LYS A 100 -2.59 18.05 2.23
CA LYS A 100 -3.94 17.73 1.76
C LYS A 100 -4.00 16.38 1.03
N SER A 101 -2.84 15.83 0.65
CA SER A 101 -2.75 14.54 -0.03
C SER A 101 -2.95 13.39 0.96
N GLN A 102 -3.92 12.52 0.69
CA GLN A 102 -4.13 11.30 1.47
C GLN A 102 -2.95 10.34 1.29
N ALA A 103 -2.40 10.24 0.09
CA ALA A 103 -1.18 9.47 -0.16
C ALA A 103 0.01 10.06 0.57
N GLY A 104 0.17 11.39 0.60
CA GLY A 104 1.22 12.07 1.35
C GLY A 104 1.18 11.75 2.84
N ILE A 105 0.00 11.79 3.45
CA ILE A 105 -0.22 11.40 4.86
C ILE A 105 0.10 9.91 5.06
N ALA A 106 -0.30 9.04 4.13
CA ALA A 106 -0.01 7.61 4.20
C ALA A 106 1.51 7.35 4.21
N TYR A 107 2.29 8.01 3.36
CA TYR A 107 3.75 7.91 3.35
C TYR A 107 4.39 8.40 4.66
N GLN A 108 3.90 9.49 5.23
CA GLN A 108 4.36 9.96 6.55
C GLN A 108 4.09 8.91 7.63
N ASN A 109 2.90 8.30 7.64
CA ASN A 109 2.54 7.26 8.60
C ASN A 109 3.38 5.99 8.44
N ILE A 110 3.71 5.60 7.20
CA ILE A 110 4.63 4.48 6.93
C ILE A 110 6.00 4.77 7.53
N THR A 111 6.54 5.95 7.29
CA THR A 111 7.83 6.37 7.85
C THR A 111 7.83 6.31 9.37
N ARG A 112 6.80 6.81 10.02
CA ARG A 112 6.66 6.77 11.48
C ARG A 112 6.63 5.33 12.00
N ARG A 113 5.90 4.42 11.34
CA ARG A 113 5.86 3.00 11.71
C ARG A 113 7.22 2.32 11.52
N LEU A 114 7.96 2.66 10.47
CA LEU A 114 9.33 2.18 10.26
C LEU A 114 10.29 2.67 11.37
N CYS A 115 10.03 3.86 11.92
CA CYS A 115 10.76 4.39 13.09
C CYS A 115 10.29 3.80 14.42
N GLY A 116 9.37 2.86 14.43
CA GLY A 116 8.90 2.16 15.64
C GLY A 116 7.71 2.83 16.34
N GLU A 117 7.07 3.85 15.73
CA GLU A 117 5.88 4.47 16.29
C GLU A 117 4.63 3.60 16.04
N ASP A 118 3.75 3.56 17.03
CA ASP A 118 2.42 2.97 16.87
C ASP A 118 1.47 3.99 16.26
N VAL A 119 1.25 3.88 14.95
CA VAL A 119 0.38 4.79 14.20
C VAL A 119 -0.80 4.00 13.65
N PRO A 120 -2.04 4.31 14.03
CA PRO A 120 -3.21 3.63 13.49
C PRO A 120 -3.34 3.83 11.97
N PHE A 121 -3.94 2.84 11.29
CA PHE A 121 -4.21 2.96 9.87
C PHE A 121 -5.29 4.00 9.60
N MET A 122 -5.15 4.68 8.47
CA MET A 122 -6.12 5.66 8.02
C MET A 122 -7.41 4.96 7.58
N THR A 123 -8.55 5.55 7.93
CA THR A 123 -9.83 5.16 7.33
C THR A 123 -10.04 6.00 6.07
N PHE A 124 -10.10 5.34 4.93
CA PHE A 124 -10.36 6.02 3.66
C PHE A 124 -11.84 6.37 3.58
N ARG A 125 -12.14 7.66 3.34
CA ARG A 125 -13.50 8.06 3.03
C ARG A 125 -13.82 7.60 1.60
N THR A 126 -14.76 6.68 1.47
CA THR A 126 -15.48 6.51 0.21
C THR A 126 -16.16 7.83 -0.10
N LYS A 127 -15.96 8.37 -1.31
CA LYS A 127 -16.85 9.44 -1.80
C LYS A 127 -18.23 8.82 -1.90
N GLU A 128 -19.05 8.98 -0.84
CA GLU A 128 -20.47 8.64 -0.95
C GLU A 128 -21.02 9.42 -2.14
N SER A 129 -21.49 8.70 -3.15
CA SER A 129 -22.14 9.32 -4.30
C SER A 129 -23.29 10.18 -3.77
N PHE A 130 -23.50 11.33 -4.39
CA PHE A 130 -24.68 12.18 -4.10
C PHE A 130 -25.98 11.36 -4.10
N PHE A 131 -26.07 10.35 -4.97
CA PHE A 131 -27.18 9.41 -5.03
C PHE A 131 -27.29 8.47 -3.84
N ASP A 132 -26.20 8.08 -3.21
CA ASP A 132 -26.23 7.25 -2.00
C ASP A 132 -26.70 8.06 -0.78
N ARG A 133 -26.37 9.35 -0.72
CA ARG A 133 -26.93 10.27 0.26
C ARG A 133 -28.43 10.49 0.06
N LEU A 134 -28.89 10.61 -1.19
CA LEU A 134 -30.31 10.72 -1.51
C LEU A 134 -31.09 9.46 -1.11
N LYS A 135 -30.57 8.27 -1.39
CA LYS A 135 -31.21 6.99 -1.02
C LYS A 135 -31.36 6.80 0.50
N LYS A 136 -30.47 7.39 1.31
CA LYS A 136 -30.59 7.35 2.78
C LYS A 136 -31.64 8.33 3.35
N LEU A 137 -32.13 9.26 2.52
CA LEU A 137 -33.14 10.26 2.89
C LEU A 137 -34.57 9.84 2.52
N PHE A 138 -34.71 8.77 1.75
CA PHE A 138 -35.97 8.14 1.35
C PHE A 138 -36.01 6.66 1.74
#